data_80cb6e369398cb8250f35ac6ac77ead1
#
_entry.id   80cb6e369398cb8250f35ac6ac77ead1
#
_cell.length_a   1.000
_cell.length_b   1.000
_cell.length_c   1.000
_cell.angle_alpha   90.00
_cell.angle_beta   90.00
_cell.angle_gamma   90.00
#
_symmetry.space_group_name_H-M   'P 1'
#
loop_
_entity.id
_entity.type
_entity.pdbx_description
1 polymer ?
#
loop_
_entity_poly.entity_id
_entity_poly.type
_entity_poly.pdbx_seq_one_letter_code
_entity_poly.pdbx_strand_id
1 'polypeptide(L)'
;MMKLAGTALIFFSAGCWCLFHWREGREVLALTRALLEDLAALGCRVRVCRTPLPEVLETLEGPGADKFWQPLLERMEQAEGDTLQACWAAAAAGLPGPLERIIAPLGAMVSVGGTRLDAAVEETREELTRFLREETARQASQGRVRAALCLSGACLAVLVLV
;
A
#
# COMPACT_ATOMS: atom_id res chain seq x y z
N MET A 1 36.13 -25.95 10.81
CA MET A 1 34.68 -26.15 11.01
C MET A 1 33.98 -24.90 11.53
N MET A 2 34.47 -24.23 12.60
CA MET A 2 33.82 -23.01 13.17
C MET A 2 33.76 -21.83 12.19
N LYS A 3 34.76 -21.62 11.32
CA LYS A 3 34.76 -20.51 10.33
C LYS A 3 33.66 -20.66 9.27
N LEU A 4 33.36 -21.87 8.82
CA LEU A 4 32.29 -22.16 7.86
C LEU A 4 30.89 -21.91 8.44
N ALA A 5 30.68 -22.27 9.70
CA ALA A 5 29.41 -22.06 10.38
C ALA A 5 29.10 -20.55 10.56
N GLY A 6 30.11 -19.75 10.94
CA GLY A 6 29.95 -18.29 11.10
C GLY A 6 29.62 -17.59 9.78
N THR A 7 30.29 -17.97 8.69
CA THR A 7 30.03 -17.36 7.35
C THR A 7 28.64 -17.73 6.84
N ALA A 8 28.20 -18.97 7.00
CA ALA A 8 26.86 -19.42 6.62
C ALA A 8 25.77 -18.65 7.40
N LEU A 9 25.98 -18.38 8.66
CA LEU A 9 25.02 -17.66 9.52
C LEU A 9 24.87 -16.19 9.11
N ILE A 10 25.96 -15.53 8.71
CA ILE A 10 25.94 -14.15 8.22
C ILE A 10 25.18 -14.08 6.89
N PHE A 11 25.42 -15.02 5.96
CA PHE A 11 24.70 -15.05 4.68
C PHE A 11 23.21 -15.36 4.87
N PHE A 12 22.89 -16.25 5.78
CA PHE A 12 21.49 -16.58 6.09
C PHE A 12 20.75 -15.38 6.69
N SER A 13 21.34 -14.66 7.63
CA SER A 13 20.75 -13.47 8.24
C SER A 13 20.56 -12.34 7.23
N ALA A 14 21.55 -12.08 6.38
CA ALA A 14 21.45 -11.09 5.31
C ALA A 14 20.39 -11.47 4.26
N GLY A 15 20.28 -12.76 3.92
CA GLY A 15 19.23 -13.26 3.02
C GLY A 15 17.83 -13.12 3.61
N CYS A 16 17.64 -13.50 4.88
CA CYS A 16 16.37 -13.32 5.59
C CYS A 16 15.94 -11.85 5.68
N TRP A 17 16.87 -10.96 6.02
CA TRP A 17 16.63 -9.51 6.03
C TRP A 17 16.18 -8.98 4.67
N CYS A 18 16.86 -9.40 3.59
CA CYS A 18 16.51 -9.02 2.23
C CYS A 18 15.13 -9.50 1.82
N LEU A 19 14.78 -10.75 2.16
CA LEU A 19 13.46 -11.34 1.87
C LEU A 19 12.34 -10.63 2.64
N PHE A 20 12.55 -10.31 3.91
CA PHE A 20 11.56 -9.63 4.74
C PHE A 20 11.23 -8.24 4.19
N HIS A 21 12.26 -7.46 3.89
CA HIS A 21 12.08 -6.11 3.35
C HIS A 21 11.48 -6.11 1.92
N TRP A 22 11.71 -7.18 1.15
CA TRP A 22 11.10 -7.35 -0.16
C TRP A 22 9.60 -7.67 -0.08
N ARG A 23 9.17 -8.41 0.95
CA ARG A 23 7.76 -8.70 1.20
C ARG A 23 6.97 -7.43 1.54
N GLU A 24 7.47 -6.59 2.44
CA GLU A 24 6.84 -5.32 2.81
C GLU A 24 6.59 -4.43 1.58
N GLY A 25 7.58 -4.27 0.70
CA GLY A 25 7.41 -3.48 -0.52
C GLY A 25 6.35 -4.05 -1.48
N ARG A 26 6.22 -5.39 -1.56
CA ARG A 26 5.19 -6.03 -2.39
C ARG A 26 3.79 -5.86 -1.81
N GLU A 27 3.65 -5.89 -0.51
CA GLU A 27 2.37 -5.66 0.18
C GLU A 27 1.87 -4.23 -0.07
N VAL A 28 2.74 -3.24 0.01
CA VAL A 28 2.38 -1.84 -0.31
C VAL A 28 1.92 -1.70 -1.75
N LEU A 29 2.62 -2.33 -2.71
CA LEU A 29 2.22 -2.29 -4.12
C LEU A 29 0.88 -3.01 -4.37
N ALA A 30 0.65 -4.15 -3.72
CA ALA A 30 -0.60 -4.89 -3.81
C ALA A 30 -1.76 -4.06 -3.25
N LEU A 31 -1.55 -3.43 -2.09
CA LEU A 31 -2.53 -2.54 -1.46
C LEU A 31 -2.83 -1.32 -2.34
N THR A 32 -1.80 -0.71 -2.94
CA THR A 32 -1.99 0.43 -3.86
C THR A 32 -2.84 0.07 -5.06
N ARG A 33 -2.62 -1.12 -5.64
CA ARG A 33 -3.44 -1.60 -6.78
C ARG A 33 -4.88 -1.86 -6.36
N ALA A 34 -5.09 -2.52 -5.22
CA ALA A 34 -6.42 -2.75 -4.69
C ALA A 34 -7.17 -1.44 -4.45
N LEU A 35 -6.54 -0.46 -3.80
CA LEU A 35 -7.15 0.86 -3.60
C LEU A 35 -7.48 1.59 -4.91
N LEU A 36 -6.65 1.45 -5.95
CA LEU A 36 -6.95 2.00 -7.29
C LEU A 36 -8.18 1.35 -7.92
N GLU A 37 -8.31 0.03 -7.84
CA GLU A 37 -9.45 -0.72 -8.33
C GLU A 37 -10.72 -0.38 -7.55
N ASP A 38 -10.61 -0.29 -6.23
CA ASP A 38 -11.71 0.08 -5.33
C ASP A 38 -12.22 1.50 -5.63
N LEU A 39 -11.31 2.48 -5.77
CA LEU A 39 -11.68 3.86 -6.13
C LEU A 39 -12.34 3.96 -7.51
N ALA A 40 -11.89 3.14 -8.48
CA ALA A 40 -12.52 3.07 -9.78
C ALA A 40 -13.94 2.49 -9.70
N ALA A 41 -14.12 1.42 -8.92
CA ALA A 41 -15.41 0.79 -8.68
C ALA A 41 -16.37 1.74 -7.95
N LEU A 42 -15.89 2.45 -6.92
CA LEU A 42 -16.64 3.46 -6.19
C LEU A 42 -17.12 4.59 -7.11
N GLY A 43 -16.20 5.17 -7.90
CA GLY A 43 -16.54 6.25 -8.83
C GLY A 43 -17.60 5.83 -9.86
N CYS A 44 -17.54 4.59 -10.33
CA CYS A 44 -18.54 4.06 -11.25
C CYS A 44 -19.90 3.85 -10.55
N ARG A 45 -19.93 3.18 -9.41
CA ARG A 45 -21.18 2.82 -8.71
C ARG A 45 -21.91 4.03 -8.14
N VAL A 46 -21.18 4.98 -7.55
CA VAL A 46 -21.78 6.22 -7.02
C VAL A 46 -22.36 7.06 -8.14
N ARG A 47 -21.66 7.16 -9.29
CA ARG A 47 -22.06 8.00 -10.41
C ARG A 47 -23.21 7.40 -11.24
N VAL A 48 -23.15 6.10 -11.52
CA VAL A 48 -24.09 5.43 -12.42
C VAL A 48 -25.29 4.89 -11.66
N CYS A 49 -25.06 4.22 -10.52
CA CYS A 49 -26.12 3.49 -9.80
C CYS A 49 -26.77 4.35 -8.70
N ARG A 50 -26.18 5.50 -8.32
CA ARG A 50 -26.62 6.32 -7.19
C ARG A 50 -26.77 5.51 -5.89
N THR A 51 -25.99 4.45 -5.75
CA THR A 51 -25.99 3.59 -4.57
C THR A 51 -25.39 4.36 -3.39
N PRO A 52 -25.98 4.29 -2.19
CA PRO A 52 -25.41 4.93 -1.02
C PRO A 52 -24.03 4.35 -0.68
N LEU A 53 -23.11 5.21 -0.26
CA LEU A 53 -21.72 4.87 0.00
C LEU A 53 -21.54 3.62 0.87
N PRO A 54 -22.27 3.45 2.01
CA PRO A 54 -22.12 2.25 2.85
C PRO A 54 -22.35 0.93 2.11
N GLU A 55 -23.43 0.83 1.32
CA GLU A 55 -23.73 -0.37 0.54
C GLU A 55 -22.64 -0.72 -0.49
N VAL A 56 -21.97 0.30 -1.05
CA VAL A 56 -20.87 0.06 -1.98
C VAL A 56 -19.66 -0.47 -1.22
N LEU A 57 -19.37 0.10 -0.05
CA LEU A 57 -18.24 -0.32 0.79
C LEU A 57 -18.35 -1.76 1.26
N GLU A 58 -19.55 -2.23 1.61
CA GLU A 58 -19.80 -3.62 2.02
C GLU A 58 -19.52 -4.64 0.91
N THR A 59 -19.59 -4.23 -0.36
CA THR A 59 -19.35 -5.11 -1.50
C THR A 59 -17.90 -5.17 -1.95
N LEU A 60 -17.02 -4.36 -1.35
CA LEU A 60 -15.60 -4.36 -1.66
C LEU A 60 -14.90 -5.52 -0.92
N GLU A 61 -14.06 -6.25 -1.64
CA GLU A 61 -13.31 -7.38 -1.12
C GLU A 61 -11.81 -7.20 -1.42
N GLY A 62 -10.96 -7.80 -0.59
CA GLY A 62 -9.52 -7.82 -0.80
C GLY A 62 -8.73 -6.88 0.11
N PRO A 63 -7.41 -6.71 -0.13
CA PRO A 63 -6.52 -6.01 0.78
C PRO A 63 -6.84 -4.52 0.95
N GLY A 64 -7.50 -3.88 -0.01
CA GLY A 64 -8.00 -2.51 0.11
C GLY A 64 -9.18 -2.44 1.07
N ALA A 65 -10.14 -3.38 0.93
CA ALA A 65 -11.27 -3.53 1.82
C ALA A 65 -10.82 -3.78 3.26
N ASP A 66 -9.96 -4.77 3.49
CA ASP A 66 -9.54 -5.17 4.84
C ASP A 66 -8.77 -4.06 5.57
N LYS A 67 -7.92 -3.32 4.86
CA LYS A 67 -7.03 -2.33 5.49
C LYS A 67 -7.58 -0.91 5.57
N PHE A 68 -8.57 -0.57 4.74
CA PHE A 68 -9.09 0.79 4.69
C PHE A 68 -10.62 0.86 4.75
N TRP A 69 -11.33 0.16 3.85
CA TRP A 69 -12.77 0.34 3.70
C TRP A 69 -13.58 -0.26 4.86
N GLN A 70 -13.24 -1.46 5.33
CA GLN A 70 -13.90 -2.06 6.50
C GLN A 70 -13.63 -1.29 7.79
N PRO A 71 -12.38 -0.90 8.15
CA PRO A 71 -12.14 -0.02 9.29
C PRO A 71 -12.86 1.33 9.19
N LEU A 72 -13.04 1.86 7.98
CA LEU A 72 -13.82 3.07 7.77
C LEU A 72 -15.30 2.84 8.07
N LEU A 73 -15.87 1.76 7.54
CA LEU A 73 -17.29 1.39 7.75
C LEU A 73 -17.57 1.15 9.24
N GLU A 74 -16.76 0.33 9.92
CA GLU A 74 -16.87 0.07 11.34
C GLU A 74 -16.84 1.35 12.19
N ARG A 75 -15.97 2.30 11.83
CA ARG A 75 -15.90 3.60 12.51
C ARG A 75 -17.14 4.46 12.26
N MET A 76 -17.68 4.43 11.04
CA MET A 76 -18.91 5.14 10.72
C MET A 76 -20.11 4.59 11.48
N GLU A 77 -20.15 3.29 11.73
CA GLU A 77 -21.20 2.64 12.52
C GLU A 77 -21.08 2.90 14.03
N GLN A 78 -19.85 2.95 14.54
CA GLN A 78 -19.57 3.16 15.97
C GLN A 78 -19.59 4.62 16.40
N ALA A 79 -19.39 5.53 15.46
CA ALA A 79 -19.26 6.97 15.73
C ALA A 79 -20.62 7.66 15.84
N GLU A 80 -21.23 7.63 17.02
CA GLU A 80 -22.34 8.52 17.33
C GLU A 80 -21.86 9.98 17.41
N GLY A 81 -21.90 10.70 16.26
CA GLY A 81 -21.62 12.14 16.19
C GLY A 81 -20.30 12.55 15.55
N ASP A 82 -19.43 11.63 15.19
CA ASP A 82 -18.21 11.97 14.44
C ASP A 82 -18.52 12.34 12.98
N THR A 83 -17.74 13.27 12.44
CA THR A 83 -17.87 13.63 11.03
C THR A 83 -17.24 12.53 10.15
N LEU A 84 -17.80 12.30 8.96
CA LEU A 84 -17.23 11.38 7.96
C LEU A 84 -15.74 11.66 7.71
N GLN A 85 -15.34 12.93 7.74
CA GLN A 85 -13.95 13.33 7.60
C GLN A 85 -13.06 12.81 8.75
N ALA A 86 -13.55 12.80 9.99
CA ALA A 86 -12.81 12.28 11.14
C ALA A 86 -12.64 10.76 11.05
N CYS A 87 -13.72 10.04 10.71
CA CYS A 87 -13.68 8.59 10.47
C CYS A 87 -12.70 8.24 9.34
N TRP A 88 -12.72 9.01 8.24
CA TRP A 88 -11.83 8.84 7.12
C TRP A 88 -10.35 9.04 7.49
N ALA A 89 -10.03 10.14 8.16
CA ALA A 89 -8.69 10.43 8.62
C ALA A 89 -8.15 9.33 9.55
N ALA A 90 -8.99 8.84 10.46
CA ALA A 90 -8.64 7.77 11.36
C ALA A 90 -8.47 6.40 10.68
N ALA A 91 -9.22 6.11 9.61
CA ALA A 91 -9.01 4.93 8.78
C ALA A 91 -7.74 5.06 7.95
N ALA A 92 -7.47 6.24 7.36
CA ALA A 92 -6.28 6.52 6.57
C ALA A 92 -4.99 6.41 7.39
N ALA A 93 -5.00 6.76 8.67
CA ALA A 93 -3.86 6.60 9.59
C ALA A 93 -3.42 5.13 9.77
N GLY A 94 -4.28 4.16 9.45
CA GLY A 94 -3.94 2.73 9.43
C GLY A 94 -3.17 2.28 8.18
N LEU A 95 -3.06 3.14 7.16
CA LEU A 95 -2.35 2.85 5.93
C LEU A 95 -0.84 3.12 6.06
N PRO A 96 0.01 2.49 5.23
CA PRO A 96 1.41 2.89 5.10
C PRO A 96 1.53 4.38 4.80
N GLY A 97 2.49 5.07 5.45
CA GLY A 97 2.60 6.53 5.43
C GLY A 97 2.54 7.23 4.05
N PRO A 98 3.11 6.66 2.96
CA PRO A 98 2.93 7.22 1.63
C PRO A 98 1.48 7.18 1.13
N LEU A 99 0.74 6.10 1.41
CA LEU A 99 -0.66 5.94 1.01
C LEU A 99 -1.59 6.80 1.87
N GLU A 100 -1.31 6.91 3.16
CA GLU A 100 -2.02 7.81 4.07
C GLU A 100 -2.05 9.24 3.51
N ARG A 101 -0.88 9.76 3.09
CA ARG A 101 -0.76 11.13 2.56
C ARG A 101 -1.58 11.37 1.29
N ILE A 102 -1.75 10.34 0.47
CA ILE A 102 -2.50 10.42 -0.78
C ILE A 102 -4.01 10.27 -0.51
N ILE A 103 -4.40 9.37 0.40
CA ILE A 103 -5.81 9.04 0.66
C ILE A 103 -6.48 9.99 1.66
N ALA A 104 -5.75 10.50 2.67
CA ALA A 104 -6.33 11.33 3.71
C ALA A 104 -7.02 12.61 3.19
N PRO A 105 -6.49 13.36 2.20
CA PRO A 105 -7.13 14.57 1.68
C PRO A 105 -8.50 14.31 1.03
N LEU A 106 -8.70 13.11 0.47
CA LEU A 106 -9.97 12.73 -0.17
C LEU A 106 -11.14 12.78 0.81
N GLY A 107 -10.93 12.47 2.10
CA GLY A 107 -11.96 12.50 3.13
C GLY A 107 -12.63 13.86 3.30
N ALA A 108 -11.89 14.95 3.17
CA ALA A 108 -12.45 16.30 3.22
C ALA A 108 -13.36 16.59 2.01
N MET A 109 -13.06 16.03 0.85
CA MET A 109 -13.83 16.22 -0.38
C MET A 109 -15.07 15.32 -0.43
N VAL A 110 -15.00 14.14 0.15
CA VAL A 110 -16.16 13.22 0.27
C VAL A 110 -17.29 13.88 1.09
N SER A 111 -16.95 14.64 2.12
CA SER A 111 -17.95 15.35 2.94
C SER A 111 -18.66 16.48 2.21
N VAL A 112 -18.01 17.08 1.20
CA VAL A 112 -18.58 18.20 0.40
C VAL A 112 -19.49 17.68 -0.73
N GLY A 113 -19.20 16.50 -1.28
CA GLY A 113 -19.98 15.87 -2.35
C GLY A 113 -19.94 16.60 -3.71
N GLY A 114 -20.72 16.10 -4.68
CA GLY A 114 -20.91 16.72 -5.97
C GLY A 114 -19.73 16.60 -6.94
N THR A 115 -19.65 17.51 -7.91
CA THR A 115 -18.64 17.50 -8.98
C THR A 115 -17.19 17.65 -8.48
N ARG A 116 -17.00 18.21 -7.28
CA ARG A 116 -15.70 18.32 -6.64
C ARG A 116 -15.18 16.96 -6.16
N LEU A 117 -16.07 16.07 -5.74
CA LEU A 117 -15.71 14.71 -5.36
C LEU A 117 -15.15 13.92 -6.56
N ASP A 118 -15.80 14.02 -7.71
CA ASP A 118 -15.33 13.33 -8.93
C ASP A 118 -13.91 13.78 -9.33
N ALA A 119 -13.65 15.09 -9.27
CA ALA A 119 -12.33 15.64 -9.55
C ALA A 119 -11.29 15.16 -8.53
N ALA A 120 -11.63 15.17 -7.24
CA ALA A 120 -10.74 14.73 -6.17
C ALA A 120 -10.43 13.21 -6.24
N VAL A 121 -11.42 12.38 -6.59
CA VAL A 121 -11.21 10.94 -6.81
C VAL A 121 -10.27 10.71 -7.98
N GLU A 122 -10.44 11.45 -9.10
CA GLU A 122 -9.56 11.30 -10.26
C GLU A 122 -8.13 11.76 -9.97
N GLU A 123 -7.97 12.89 -9.28
CA GLU A 123 -6.67 13.38 -8.81
C GLU A 123 -5.97 12.36 -7.90
N THR A 124 -6.70 11.80 -6.94
CA THR A 124 -6.18 10.76 -6.04
C THR A 124 -5.76 9.49 -6.82
N ARG A 125 -6.54 9.09 -7.83
CA ARG A 125 -6.20 7.97 -8.72
C ARG A 125 -4.94 8.23 -9.54
N GLU A 126 -4.78 9.44 -10.05
CA GLU A 126 -3.56 9.82 -10.77
C GLU A 126 -2.34 9.80 -9.86
N GLU A 127 -2.45 10.31 -8.62
CA GLU A 127 -1.37 10.25 -7.64
C GLU A 127 -1.01 8.82 -7.25
N LEU A 128 -1.98 7.96 -6.96
CA LEU A 128 -1.76 6.55 -6.68
C LEU A 128 -1.10 5.82 -7.86
N THR A 129 -1.51 6.14 -9.10
CA THR A 129 -0.92 5.57 -10.31
C THR A 129 0.52 6.01 -10.49
N ARG A 130 0.82 7.28 -10.23
CA ARG A 130 2.19 7.82 -10.25
C ARG A 130 3.04 7.12 -9.19
N PHE A 131 2.56 7.06 -7.96
CA PHE A 131 3.23 6.36 -6.85
C PHE A 131 3.52 4.89 -7.20
N LEU A 132 2.53 4.18 -7.76
CA LEU A 132 2.69 2.78 -8.17
C LEU A 132 3.80 2.61 -9.21
N ARG A 133 3.88 3.50 -10.22
CA ARG A 133 4.93 3.47 -11.25
C ARG A 133 6.31 3.75 -10.66
N GLU A 134 6.43 4.78 -9.83
CA GLU A 134 7.68 5.17 -9.18
C GLU A 134 8.20 4.06 -8.27
N GLU A 135 7.35 3.48 -7.43
CA GLU A 135 7.74 2.43 -6.50
C GLU A 135 8.07 1.12 -7.24
N THR A 136 7.35 0.79 -8.30
CA THR A 136 7.67 -0.36 -9.16
C THR A 136 9.03 -0.20 -9.82
N ALA A 137 9.33 0.98 -10.36
CA ALA A 137 10.63 1.28 -10.97
C ALA A 137 11.76 1.25 -9.93
N ARG A 138 11.51 1.79 -8.74
CA ARG A 138 12.44 1.76 -7.62
C ARG A 138 12.76 0.34 -7.16
N GLN A 139 11.75 -0.51 -7.01
CA GLN A 139 11.93 -1.91 -6.64
C GLN A 139 12.72 -2.68 -7.72
N ALA A 140 12.43 -2.44 -9.00
CA ALA A 140 13.16 -3.05 -10.11
C ALA A 140 14.64 -2.64 -10.12
N SER A 141 14.97 -1.38 -9.84
CA SER A 141 16.35 -0.89 -9.77
C SER A 141 17.08 -1.45 -8.54
N GLN A 142 16.44 -1.43 -7.39
CA GLN A 142 17.01 -1.98 -6.15
C GLN A 142 17.23 -3.49 -6.24
N GLY A 143 16.36 -4.23 -6.93
CA GLY A 143 16.53 -5.66 -7.16
C GLY A 143 17.84 -5.99 -7.90
N ARG A 144 18.19 -5.20 -8.90
CA ARG A 144 19.46 -5.35 -9.65
C ARG A 144 20.69 -5.08 -8.79
N VAL A 145 20.65 -4.00 -8.00
CA VAL A 145 21.75 -3.65 -7.09
C VAL A 145 21.95 -4.72 -6.01
N ARG A 146 20.85 -5.21 -5.43
CA ARG A 146 20.88 -6.28 -4.43
C ARG A 146 21.41 -7.59 -5.00
N ALA A 147 21.00 -7.98 -6.21
CA ALA A 147 21.51 -9.16 -6.89
C ALA A 147 23.02 -9.05 -7.14
N ALA A 148 23.50 -7.89 -7.59
CA ALA A 148 24.92 -7.64 -7.78
C ALA A 148 25.71 -7.71 -6.46
N LEU A 149 25.19 -7.14 -5.38
CA LEU A 149 25.80 -7.20 -4.05
C LEU A 149 25.83 -8.63 -3.48
N CYS A 150 24.76 -9.41 -3.64
CA CYS A 150 24.76 -10.81 -3.23
C CYS A 150 25.77 -11.63 -4.02
N LEU A 151 25.89 -11.39 -5.34
CA LEU A 151 26.86 -12.11 -6.18
C LEU A 151 28.31 -11.76 -5.81
N SER A 152 28.61 -10.48 -5.62
CA SER A 152 29.94 -10.04 -5.20
C SER A 152 30.32 -10.51 -3.80
N GLY A 153 29.37 -10.50 -2.88
CA GLY A 153 29.56 -11.04 -1.51
C GLY A 153 29.82 -12.54 -1.53
N ALA A 154 29.11 -13.30 -2.36
CA ALA A 154 29.35 -14.73 -2.54
C ALA A 154 30.75 -15.01 -3.13
N CYS A 155 31.18 -14.24 -4.14
CA CYS A 155 32.53 -14.37 -4.72
C CYS A 155 33.63 -14.04 -3.69
N LEU A 156 33.45 -12.99 -2.89
CA LEU A 156 34.40 -12.67 -1.82
C LEU A 156 34.47 -13.76 -0.74
N ALA A 157 33.34 -14.34 -0.37
CA ALA A 157 33.31 -15.44 0.60
C ALA A 157 34.05 -16.69 0.11
N VAL A 158 33.91 -17.01 -1.19
CA VAL A 158 34.66 -18.12 -1.81
C VAL A 158 36.15 -17.83 -1.80
N LEU A 159 36.59 -16.60 -2.14
CA LEU A 159 37.99 -16.20 -2.12
C LEU A 159 38.65 -16.24 -0.72
N VAL A 160 37.89 -15.95 0.33
CA VAL A 160 38.39 -16.02 1.73
C VAL A 160 38.46 -17.46 2.25
N LEU A 161 37.69 -18.37 1.65
CA LEU A 161 37.63 -19.79 2.06
C LEU A 161 38.69 -20.67 1.35
N VAL A 162 39.14 -20.28 0.19
CA VAL A 162 40.26 -20.92 -0.57
C VAL A 162 41.58 -20.37 -0.06
#